data_0c94073d32bc9248891f890f3ee9be89
#
_entry.id   0c94073d32bc9248891f890f3ee9be89
#
_cell.length_a   1.000
_cell.length_b   1.000
_cell.length_c   1.000
_cell.angle_alpha   90.00
_cell.angle_beta   90.00
_cell.angle_gamma   90.00
#
_symmetry.space_group_name_H-M   'P 1'
#
loop_
_entity.id
_entity.type
_entity.pdbx_description
1 polymer ?
#
loop_
_entity_poly.entity_id
_entity_poly.type
_entity_poly.pdbx_seq_one_letter_code
_entity_poly.pdbx_strand_id
1 'polypeptide(L)'
;MALEKAGATCVFSSEINRYALQVYKANFNEDASGDITQIKEEDIPAHDVLCGGFPCQAFSTLGMKKGFSDTRGTLFFDVARIAKHHKPKVIFLENVPGLLSHDKGNTFETIVNTLTNLGYKVNWKVLEATMFGVPQKRRRIFIVAVRNDIKKEFVFPTGSLTDKTMKDVMETNVDANYFISEDRYERIASLKKNSISRYDKFIISPDDYAHALLAVDYEANLLVDDSAPTGTFYNKQAKTKKAGYKNAAIINQHHLRRLTPHECKRLQGFPEKFKMPVSNKQAYFLLGNAVPVPMVAAIFRQIKLVLR
;
A
#
# COMPACT_ATOMS: atom_id res chain seq x y z
N MET A 1 1.15 -6.86 12.16
CA MET A 1 -0.27 -6.57 12.48
C MET A 1 -1.28 -7.56 11.84
N ALA A 2 -1.49 -7.60 10.49
CA ALA A 2 -2.47 -8.52 9.88
C ALA A 2 -2.15 -9.99 10.18
N LEU A 3 -0.89 -10.37 10.08
CA LEU A 3 -0.38 -11.71 10.36
C LEU A 3 -0.47 -12.03 11.86
N GLU A 4 -0.09 -11.11 12.73
CA GLU A 4 -0.18 -11.28 14.19
C GLU A 4 -1.61 -11.46 14.67
N LYS A 5 -2.58 -10.66 14.14
CA LYS A 5 -4.01 -10.88 14.38
C LYS A 5 -4.47 -12.29 13.99
N ALA A 6 -3.81 -12.90 13.02
CA ALA A 6 -4.06 -14.28 12.62
C ALA A 6 -3.19 -15.29 13.38
N GLY A 7 -2.41 -14.86 14.39
CA GLY A 7 -1.63 -15.69 15.29
C GLY A 7 -0.25 -16.08 14.75
N ALA A 8 0.39 -15.21 13.97
CA ALA A 8 1.82 -15.29 13.67
C ALA A 8 2.63 -14.49 14.68
N THR A 9 3.89 -14.84 14.85
CA THR A 9 4.89 -14.07 15.58
C THR A 9 5.90 -13.51 14.59
N CYS A 10 6.18 -12.21 14.67
CA CYS A 10 7.26 -11.58 13.91
C CYS A 10 8.58 -11.94 14.59
N VAL A 11 9.51 -12.52 13.87
CA VAL A 11 10.85 -12.87 14.39
C VAL A 11 11.93 -11.98 13.78
N PHE A 12 11.62 -11.29 12.70
CA PHE A 12 12.53 -10.38 12.01
C PHE A 12 11.74 -9.42 11.12
N SER A 13 12.18 -8.19 11.03
CA SER A 13 11.65 -7.18 10.10
C SER A 13 12.79 -6.28 9.60
N SER A 14 12.71 -5.84 8.34
CA SER A 14 13.67 -4.91 7.72
C SER A 14 12.92 -3.79 7.01
N GLU A 15 13.38 -2.55 7.18
CA GLU A 15 12.82 -1.34 6.57
C GLU A 15 13.91 -0.25 6.54
N ILE A 16 14.01 0.50 5.44
CA ILE A 16 14.97 1.61 5.29
C ILE A 16 14.34 2.99 5.45
N ASN A 17 13.04 3.10 5.26
CA ASN A 17 12.36 4.39 5.33
C ASN A 17 12.22 4.83 6.80
N ARG A 18 12.92 5.89 7.17
CA ARG A 18 12.94 6.42 8.55
C ARG A 18 11.54 6.71 9.14
N TYR A 19 10.59 7.09 8.31
CA TYR A 19 9.22 7.38 8.77
C TYR A 19 8.43 6.09 8.97
N ALA A 20 8.65 5.08 8.11
CA ALA A 20 8.08 3.75 8.32
C ALA A 20 8.65 3.11 9.59
N LEU A 21 9.96 3.23 9.84
CA LEU A 21 10.60 2.79 11.09
C LEU A 21 9.98 3.46 12.33
N GLN A 22 9.75 4.79 12.25
CA GLN A 22 9.12 5.53 13.34
C GLN A 22 7.68 5.04 13.63
N VAL A 23 6.89 4.80 12.58
CA VAL A 23 5.54 4.24 12.70
C VAL A 23 5.58 2.80 13.19
N TYR A 24 6.51 1.99 12.71
CA TYR A 24 6.70 0.59 13.14
C TYR A 24 6.99 0.53 14.64
N LYS A 25 8.00 1.24 15.11
CA LYS A 25 8.38 1.30 16.52
C LYS A 25 7.23 1.75 17.42
N ALA A 26 6.46 2.76 16.99
CA ALA A 26 5.34 3.30 17.76
C ALA A 26 4.18 2.31 17.93
N ASN A 27 4.05 1.30 17.06
CA ASN A 27 2.95 0.34 17.06
C ASN A 27 3.33 -1.04 17.55
N PHE A 28 4.59 -1.46 17.40
CA PHE A 28 5.06 -2.80 17.76
C PHE A 28 6.06 -2.82 18.91
N ASN A 29 6.56 -1.64 19.31
CA ASN A 29 7.61 -1.48 20.33
C ASN A 29 8.89 -2.28 20.00
N GLU A 30 9.16 -2.42 18.72
CA GLU A 30 10.31 -3.13 18.16
C GLU A 30 11.03 -2.22 17.17
N ASP A 31 12.32 -2.41 17.02
CA ASP A 31 13.13 -1.77 15.98
C ASP A 31 13.29 -2.74 14.80
N ALA A 32 12.86 -2.33 13.61
CA ALA A 32 13.15 -3.09 12.41
C ALA A 32 14.62 -2.90 12.01
N SER A 33 15.25 -3.95 11.50
CA SER A 33 16.60 -3.89 10.93
C SER A 33 16.59 -3.01 9.68
N GLY A 34 17.74 -2.44 9.35
CA GLY A 34 17.87 -1.50 8.24
C GLY A 34 17.72 -2.13 6.84
N ASP A 35 18.66 -1.78 5.96
CA ASP A 35 18.67 -2.21 4.56
C ASP A 35 18.86 -3.71 4.41
N ILE A 36 17.87 -4.41 3.90
CA ILE A 36 17.89 -5.86 3.68
C ILE A 36 19.04 -6.29 2.75
N THR A 37 19.50 -5.42 1.85
CA THR A 37 20.61 -5.72 0.94
C THR A 37 21.97 -5.80 1.66
N GLN A 38 22.05 -5.27 2.88
CA GLN A 38 23.26 -5.27 3.72
C GLN A 38 23.20 -6.36 4.81
N ILE A 39 22.06 -7.02 4.98
CA ILE A 39 21.86 -8.04 6.02
C ILE A 39 22.19 -9.41 5.43
N LYS A 40 23.07 -10.14 6.10
CA LYS A 40 23.42 -11.51 5.71
C LYS A 40 22.28 -12.46 6.06
N GLU A 41 22.13 -13.52 5.30
CA GLU A 41 21.10 -14.53 5.54
C GLU A 41 21.24 -15.18 6.91
N GLU A 42 22.47 -15.42 7.34
CA GLU A 42 22.78 -16.04 8.64
C GLU A 42 22.33 -15.21 9.83
N ASP A 43 22.23 -13.89 9.66
CA ASP A 43 21.80 -12.95 10.71
C ASP A 43 20.25 -12.90 10.86
N ILE A 44 19.52 -13.55 9.95
CA ILE A 44 18.06 -13.63 9.97
C ILE A 44 17.65 -14.89 10.73
N PRO A 45 16.79 -14.81 11.76
CA PRO A 45 16.31 -15.99 12.46
C PRO A 45 15.52 -16.96 11.55
N ALA A 46 15.58 -18.26 11.86
CA ALA A 46 14.75 -19.27 11.18
C ALA A 46 13.26 -18.89 11.29
N HIS A 47 12.53 -19.08 10.20
CA HIS A 47 11.13 -18.67 10.11
C HIS A 47 10.34 -19.60 9.17
N ASP A 48 9.04 -19.74 9.45
CA ASP A 48 8.14 -20.56 8.63
C ASP A 48 7.61 -19.80 7.40
N VAL A 49 7.48 -18.47 7.51
CA VAL A 49 6.89 -17.62 6.47
C VAL A 49 7.79 -16.42 6.20
N LEU A 50 8.23 -16.27 4.97
CA LEU A 50 8.91 -15.08 4.46
C LEU A 50 7.90 -14.16 3.79
N CYS A 51 7.76 -12.93 4.28
CA CYS A 51 6.85 -11.94 3.71
C CYS A 51 7.63 -10.78 3.10
N GLY A 52 7.21 -10.29 1.93
CA GLY A 52 7.84 -9.13 1.31
C GLY A 52 6.96 -8.41 0.30
N GLY A 53 7.14 -7.10 0.24
CA GLY A 53 6.75 -6.25 -0.89
C GLY A 53 8.02 -5.69 -1.52
N PHE A 54 8.08 -5.60 -2.83
CA PHE A 54 9.23 -5.06 -3.56
C PHE A 54 8.76 -4.16 -4.70
N PRO A 55 9.57 -3.15 -5.10
CA PRO A 55 9.19 -2.26 -6.20
C PRO A 55 9.09 -3.04 -7.52
N CYS A 56 8.10 -2.67 -8.36
CA CYS A 56 7.98 -3.16 -9.71
C CYS A 56 9.00 -2.42 -10.60
N GLN A 57 10.25 -2.86 -10.59
CA GLN A 57 11.33 -2.35 -11.44
C GLN A 57 11.78 -3.44 -12.41
N ALA A 58 12.27 -3.02 -13.60
CA ALA A 58 12.82 -3.96 -14.56
C ALA A 58 14.00 -4.72 -13.96
N PHE A 59 13.98 -6.03 -14.11
CA PHE A 59 15.17 -6.84 -13.89
C PHE A 59 16.17 -6.49 -14.99
N SER A 60 17.32 -5.89 -14.64
CA SER A 60 18.31 -5.60 -15.66
C SER A 60 18.77 -6.91 -16.31
N THR A 61 18.81 -6.93 -17.64
CA THR A 61 19.29 -8.09 -18.43
C THR A 61 20.71 -8.52 -18.05
N LEU A 62 21.50 -7.64 -17.42
CA LEU A 62 22.83 -7.98 -16.88
C LEU A 62 22.75 -8.92 -15.65
N GLY A 63 21.75 -8.79 -14.79
CA GLY A 63 21.59 -9.67 -13.62
C GLY A 63 21.21 -11.10 -14.00
N MET A 64 20.42 -11.30 -15.07
CA MET A 64 20.01 -12.64 -15.52
C MET A 64 21.16 -13.47 -16.11
N LYS A 65 22.20 -12.84 -16.70
CA LYS A 65 23.33 -13.56 -17.32
C LYS A 65 24.39 -14.05 -16.35
N LYS A 66 24.43 -13.54 -15.12
CA LYS A 66 25.48 -13.83 -14.12
C LYS A 66 25.01 -14.70 -12.94
N GLY A 67 23.77 -15.18 -12.97
CA GLY A 67 23.20 -16.01 -11.90
C GLY A 67 23.04 -15.27 -10.57
N PHE A 68 22.83 -16.02 -9.49
CA PHE A 68 22.60 -15.47 -8.13
C PHE A 68 23.75 -14.64 -7.55
N SER A 69 24.93 -14.66 -8.18
CA SER A 69 26.12 -13.97 -7.65
C SER A 69 26.23 -12.48 -7.98
N ASP A 70 25.44 -11.95 -8.90
CA ASP A 70 25.50 -10.52 -9.29
C ASP A 70 24.10 -9.88 -9.40
N THR A 71 23.25 -10.17 -8.41
CA THR A 71 21.83 -9.74 -8.37
C THR A 71 21.62 -8.44 -7.63
N ARG A 72 22.63 -7.59 -7.49
CA ARG A 72 22.59 -6.28 -6.83
C ARG A 72 21.69 -5.25 -7.51
N GLY A 73 20.54 -5.65 -8.06
CA GLY A 73 19.69 -4.77 -8.85
C GLY A 73 18.21 -4.73 -8.49
N THR A 74 17.65 -5.76 -7.82
CA THR A 74 16.25 -5.74 -7.43
C THR A 74 16.01 -6.46 -6.10
N LEU A 75 15.22 -5.87 -5.22
CA LEU A 75 14.88 -6.43 -3.90
C LEU A 75 14.18 -7.80 -3.97
N PHE A 76 13.66 -8.22 -5.12
CA PHE A 76 13.15 -9.58 -5.29
C PHE A 76 14.27 -10.62 -5.12
N PHE A 77 15.48 -10.34 -5.58
CA PHE A 77 16.59 -11.29 -5.43
C PHE A 77 17.08 -11.38 -3.98
N ASP A 78 16.86 -10.34 -3.16
CA ASP A 78 17.06 -10.44 -1.72
C ASP A 78 16.05 -11.41 -1.08
N VAL A 79 14.78 -11.37 -1.51
CA VAL A 79 13.81 -12.40 -1.12
C VAL A 79 14.29 -13.79 -1.54
N ALA A 80 14.78 -13.95 -2.78
CA ALA A 80 15.23 -15.25 -3.31
C ALA A 80 16.46 -15.81 -2.57
N ARG A 81 17.46 -14.96 -2.21
CA ARG A 81 18.64 -15.41 -1.44
C ARG A 81 18.27 -15.84 -0.03
N ILE A 82 17.39 -15.09 0.65
CA ILE A 82 16.89 -15.42 1.98
C ILE A 82 16.08 -16.73 1.92
N ALA A 83 15.20 -16.87 0.93
CA ALA A 83 14.42 -18.10 0.71
C ALA A 83 15.31 -19.31 0.41
N LYS A 84 16.41 -19.14 -0.34
CA LYS A 84 17.38 -20.20 -0.63
C LYS A 84 18.08 -20.70 0.64
N HIS A 85 18.46 -19.79 1.54
CA HIS A 85 19.15 -20.09 2.79
C HIS A 85 18.20 -20.76 3.81
N HIS A 86 17.09 -20.07 4.15
CA HIS A 86 16.20 -20.49 5.23
C HIS A 86 15.17 -21.54 4.83
N LYS A 87 14.85 -21.66 3.53
CA LYS A 87 13.83 -22.57 2.99
C LYS A 87 12.50 -22.48 3.76
N PRO A 88 11.92 -21.26 3.95
CA PRO A 88 10.68 -21.12 4.67
C PRO A 88 9.59 -22.02 4.07
N LYS A 89 8.61 -22.43 4.86
CA LYS A 89 7.48 -23.25 4.36
C LYS A 89 6.65 -22.52 3.33
N VAL A 90 6.49 -21.19 3.51
CA VAL A 90 5.71 -20.33 2.61
C VAL A 90 6.44 -19.02 2.36
N ILE A 91 6.41 -18.56 1.11
CA ILE A 91 6.83 -17.20 0.72
C ILE A 91 5.57 -16.45 0.32
N PHE A 92 5.32 -15.29 0.93
CA PHE A 92 4.14 -14.46 0.69
C PHE A 92 4.56 -13.07 0.22
N LEU A 93 4.29 -12.77 -1.06
CA LEU A 93 4.73 -11.53 -1.72
C LEU A 93 3.52 -10.72 -2.20
N GLU A 94 3.69 -9.40 -2.22
CA GLU A 94 2.72 -8.44 -2.74
C GLU A 94 3.36 -7.53 -3.79
N ASN A 95 2.54 -7.13 -4.78
CA ASN A 95 2.92 -6.11 -5.75
C ASN A 95 1.68 -5.46 -6.41
N VAL A 96 1.93 -4.48 -7.28
CA VAL A 96 0.89 -3.90 -8.14
C VAL A 96 0.53 -4.84 -9.29
N PRO A 97 -0.73 -4.84 -9.81
CA PRO A 97 -1.13 -5.72 -10.93
C PRO A 97 -0.30 -5.54 -12.21
N GLY A 98 0.28 -4.33 -12.40
CA GLY A 98 1.17 -4.04 -13.52
C GLY A 98 2.40 -4.95 -13.61
N LEU A 99 2.76 -5.65 -12.52
CA LEU A 99 3.82 -6.65 -12.52
C LEU A 99 3.59 -7.74 -13.56
N LEU A 100 2.34 -8.13 -13.81
CA LEU A 100 1.99 -9.17 -14.80
C LEU A 100 2.35 -8.82 -16.24
N SER A 101 2.28 -7.53 -16.57
CA SER A 101 2.58 -7.02 -17.93
C SER A 101 3.92 -6.31 -18.03
N HIS A 102 4.62 -6.15 -16.90
CA HIS A 102 5.90 -5.46 -16.84
C HIS A 102 6.94 -6.20 -17.71
N ASP A 103 7.67 -5.43 -18.55
CA ASP A 103 8.64 -5.99 -19.50
C ASP A 103 8.04 -7.15 -20.33
N LYS A 104 6.83 -6.93 -20.89
CA LYS A 104 6.08 -7.92 -21.70
C LYS A 104 5.82 -9.25 -20.96
N GLY A 105 5.80 -9.23 -19.63
CA GLY A 105 5.58 -10.41 -18.78
C GLY A 105 6.88 -11.07 -18.28
N ASN A 106 8.04 -10.75 -18.83
CA ASN A 106 9.32 -11.36 -18.50
C ASN A 106 9.67 -11.23 -17.01
N THR A 107 9.33 -10.09 -16.40
CA THR A 107 9.55 -9.85 -14.96
C THR A 107 8.80 -10.86 -14.10
N PHE A 108 7.52 -11.05 -14.37
CA PHE A 108 6.69 -11.98 -13.62
C PHE A 108 7.12 -13.44 -13.82
N GLU A 109 7.42 -13.81 -15.06
CA GLU A 109 7.94 -15.13 -15.41
C GLU A 109 9.27 -15.44 -14.69
N THR A 110 10.18 -14.47 -14.61
CA THR A 110 11.43 -14.59 -13.86
C THR A 110 11.17 -14.85 -12.36
N ILE A 111 10.20 -14.16 -11.75
CA ILE A 111 9.81 -14.41 -10.36
C ILE A 111 9.32 -15.84 -10.18
N VAL A 112 8.38 -16.27 -11.02
CA VAL A 112 7.79 -17.61 -10.95
C VAL A 112 8.85 -18.69 -11.13
N ASN A 113 9.69 -18.56 -12.16
CA ASN A 113 10.76 -19.53 -12.44
C ASN A 113 11.79 -19.60 -11.31
N THR A 114 12.18 -18.44 -10.74
CA THR A 114 13.11 -18.38 -9.61
C THR A 114 12.56 -19.14 -8.41
N LEU A 115 11.32 -18.87 -8.01
CA LEU A 115 10.68 -19.51 -6.86
C LEU A 115 10.46 -21.02 -7.11
N THR A 116 10.10 -21.40 -8.34
CA THR A 116 9.94 -22.81 -8.74
C THR A 116 11.28 -23.56 -8.66
N ASN A 117 12.36 -22.95 -9.14
CA ASN A 117 13.71 -23.52 -9.07
C ASN A 117 14.24 -23.63 -7.63
N LEU A 118 13.73 -22.83 -6.72
CA LEU A 118 14.00 -22.93 -5.28
C LEU A 118 13.16 -24.01 -4.57
N GLY A 119 12.32 -24.74 -5.31
CA GLY A 119 11.52 -25.85 -4.78
C GLY A 119 10.16 -25.45 -4.23
N TYR A 120 9.52 -24.42 -4.80
CA TYR A 120 8.19 -23.95 -4.38
C TYR A 120 7.15 -24.13 -5.48
N LYS A 121 5.93 -24.52 -5.11
CA LYS A 121 4.72 -24.43 -5.93
C LYS A 121 4.18 -23.00 -5.83
N VAL A 122 4.17 -22.25 -6.95
CA VAL A 122 3.79 -20.84 -6.98
C VAL A 122 2.33 -20.68 -7.33
N ASN A 123 1.59 -20.01 -6.46
CA ASN A 123 0.19 -19.59 -6.66
C ASN A 123 0.13 -18.07 -6.68
N TRP A 124 -0.69 -17.48 -7.55
CA TRP A 124 -0.87 -16.03 -7.59
C TRP A 124 -2.30 -15.65 -7.96
N LYS A 125 -2.74 -14.49 -7.46
CA LYS A 125 -4.05 -13.94 -7.78
C LYS A 125 -4.05 -12.44 -7.61
N VAL A 126 -4.77 -11.73 -8.50
CA VAL A 126 -5.09 -10.31 -8.29
C VAL A 126 -6.37 -10.24 -7.47
N LEU A 127 -6.30 -9.58 -6.33
CA LEU A 127 -7.43 -9.36 -5.44
C LEU A 127 -7.76 -7.88 -5.35
N GLU A 128 -9.02 -7.56 -5.05
CA GLU A 128 -9.52 -6.21 -4.88
C GLU A 128 -9.99 -5.98 -3.43
N ALA A 129 -9.61 -4.84 -2.86
CA ALA A 129 -9.82 -4.56 -1.45
C ALA A 129 -11.30 -4.43 -1.05
N THR A 130 -12.17 -3.97 -1.97
CA THR A 130 -13.62 -3.92 -1.75
C THR A 130 -14.23 -5.30 -1.46
N MET A 131 -13.58 -6.37 -1.87
CA MET A 131 -13.99 -7.74 -1.56
C MET A 131 -13.60 -8.20 -0.15
N PHE A 132 -12.91 -7.35 0.62
CA PHE A 132 -12.36 -7.69 1.94
C PHE A 132 -12.73 -6.68 3.03
N GLY A 133 -13.84 -5.97 2.86
CA GLY A 133 -14.47 -5.15 3.91
C GLY A 133 -13.91 -3.74 4.06
N VAL A 134 -13.20 -3.19 3.05
CA VAL A 134 -12.81 -1.78 3.00
C VAL A 134 -13.34 -1.11 1.73
N PRO A 135 -13.88 0.12 1.81
CA PRO A 135 -14.47 0.81 0.67
C PRO A 135 -13.42 1.48 -0.22
N GLN A 136 -12.45 0.69 -0.71
CA GLN A 136 -11.37 1.19 -1.56
C GLN A 136 -11.19 0.28 -2.80
N LYS A 137 -11.29 0.84 -3.99
CA LYS A 137 -10.98 0.19 -5.27
C LYS A 137 -9.46 0.07 -5.42
N ARG A 138 -8.86 -0.90 -4.74
CA ARG A 138 -7.41 -1.14 -4.73
C ARG A 138 -7.11 -2.58 -5.10
N ARG A 139 -6.58 -2.77 -6.30
CA ARG A 139 -6.15 -4.08 -6.80
C ARG A 139 -4.67 -4.31 -6.51
N ARG A 140 -4.36 -5.52 -6.04
CA ARG A 140 -2.98 -5.97 -5.79
C ARG A 140 -2.82 -7.41 -6.24
N ILE A 141 -1.66 -7.72 -6.80
CA ILE A 141 -1.27 -9.10 -7.03
C ILE A 141 -0.61 -9.64 -5.76
N PHE A 142 -1.03 -10.83 -5.37
CA PHE A 142 -0.41 -11.60 -4.30
C PHE A 142 0.17 -12.87 -4.88
N ILE A 143 1.37 -13.22 -4.44
CA ILE A 143 2.08 -14.43 -4.81
C ILE A 143 2.30 -15.21 -3.52
N VAL A 144 1.82 -16.46 -3.49
CA VAL A 144 2.00 -17.39 -2.38
C VAL A 144 2.71 -18.61 -2.91
N ALA A 145 3.97 -18.77 -2.56
CA ALA A 145 4.78 -19.92 -2.96
C ALA A 145 4.90 -20.88 -1.77
N VAL A 146 4.41 -22.10 -1.93
CA VAL A 146 4.38 -23.15 -0.91
C VAL A 146 5.47 -24.16 -1.24
N ARG A 147 6.30 -24.53 -0.26
CA ARG A 147 7.41 -25.47 -0.45
C ARG A 147 6.90 -26.86 -0.86
N ASN A 148 7.56 -27.52 -1.81
CA ASN A 148 7.07 -28.72 -2.49
C ASN A 148 6.87 -29.94 -1.59
N ASP A 149 7.51 -30.00 -0.42
CA ASP A 149 7.31 -31.06 0.58
C ASP A 149 5.97 -30.96 1.33
N ILE A 150 5.32 -29.80 1.27
CA ILE A 150 4.01 -29.57 1.88
C ILE A 150 2.90 -30.09 0.96
N LYS A 151 2.15 -31.09 1.45
CA LYS A 151 1.13 -31.77 0.64
C LYS A 151 -0.19 -31.01 0.53
N LYS A 152 -0.48 -30.09 1.48
CA LYS A 152 -1.71 -29.29 1.44
C LYS A 152 -1.66 -28.23 0.36
N GLU A 153 -2.73 -28.16 -0.41
CA GLU A 153 -2.85 -27.13 -1.43
C GLU A 153 -3.25 -25.77 -0.85
N PHE A 154 -2.63 -24.74 -1.37
CA PHE A 154 -3.03 -23.36 -1.06
C PHE A 154 -4.13 -22.90 -1.99
N VAL A 155 -5.18 -22.31 -1.43
CA VAL A 155 -6.27 -21.70 -2.18
C VAL A 155 -6.46 -20.25 -1.70
N PHE A 156 -6.50 -19.29 -2.65
CA PHE A 156 -6.77 -17.90 -2.30
C PHE A 156 -8.17 -17.74 -1.72
N PRO A 157 -8.35 -16.84 -0.73
CA PRO A 157 -9.68 -16.59 -0.18
C PRO A 157 -10.62 -16.02 -1.24
N THR A 158 -11.88 -16.42 -1.16
CA THR A 158 -12.96 -15.75 -1.87
C THR A 158 -13.50 -14.65 -0.97
N GLY A 159 -13.42 -13.41 -1.44
CA GLY A 159 -14.03 -12.28 -0.74
C GLY A 159 -15.50 -12.11 -1.13
N SER A 160 -16.18 -11.23 -0.41
CA SER A 160 -17.49 -10.71 -0.77
C SER A 160 -17.45 -9.20 -0.87
N LEU A 161 -18.18 -8.63 -1.82
CA LEU A 161 -18.23 -7.18 -1.97
C LEU A 161 -18.75 -6.55 -0.66
N THR A 162 -18.05 -5.52 -0.20
CA THR A 162 -18.47 -4.78 0.99
C THR A 162 -19.63 -3.85 0.66
N ASP A 163 -20.55 -3.68 1.59
CA ASP A 163 -21.61 -2.67 1.58
C ASP A 163 -21.14 -1.31 2.09
N LYS A 164 -19.93 -1.26 2.69
CA LYS A 164 -19.33 -0.01 3.16
C LYS A 164 -19.01 0.92 2.01
N THR A 165 -19.20 2.21 2.25
CA THR A 165 -18.86 3.32 1.35
C THR A 165 -17.92 4.31 2.03
N MET A 166 -17.63 5.43 1.38
CA MET A 166 -16.83 6.50 2.01
C MET A 166 -17.48 7.04 3.28
N LYS A 167 -18.82 7.07 3.39
CA LYS A 167 -19.53 7.49 4.62
C LYS A 167 -19.06 6.76 5.87
N ASP A 168 -18.75 5.47 5.74
CA ASP A 168 -18.34 4.64 6.88
C ASP A 168 -16.92 4.92 7.38
N VAL A 169 -16.14 5.69 6.62
CA VAL A 169 -14.74 6.01 6.94
C VAL A 169 -14.49 7.51 7.08
N MET A 170 -15.44 8.37 6.69
CA MET A 170 -15.34 9.81 6.81
C MET A 170 -15.21 10.24 8.27
N GLU A 171 -14.47 11.32 8.48
CA GLU A 171 -14.43 12.06 9.73
C GLU A 171 -15.48 13.17 9.73
N THR A 172 -16.03 13.42 10.90
CA THR A 172 -16.87 14.59 11.17
C THR A 172 -16.00 15.78 11.61
N ASN A 173 -16.40 17.01 11.31
CA ASN A 173 -15.70 18.23 11.72
C ASN A 173 -14.24 18.32 11.23
N VAL A 174 -14.04 18.02 9.95
CA VAL A 174 -12.71 18.08 9.33
C VAL A 174 -12.21 19.52 9.27
N ASP A 175 -10.92 19.74 9.60
CA ASP A 175 -10.29 21.06 9.56
C ASP A 175 -10.39 21.68 8.15
N ALA A 176 -10.70 22.97 8.10
CA ALA A 176 -10.88 23.74 6.88
C ALA A 176 -9.67 23.67 5.91
N ASN A 177 -8.47 23.41 6.43
CA ASN A 177 -7.26 23.23 5.61
C ASN A 177 -7.29 22.00 4.68
N TYR A 178 -8.21 21.07 4.89
CA TYR A 178 -8.41 19.93 3.97
C TYR A 178 -9.25 20.28 2.76
N PHE A 179 -10.11 21.31 2.86
CA PHE A 179 -10.91 21.78 1.73
C PHE A 179 -10.01 22.47 0.71
N ILE A 180 -10.28 22.26 -0.58
CA ILE A 180 -9.55 22.94 -1.65
C ILE A 180 -10.11 24.35 -1.87
N SER A 181 -9.26 25.28 -2.30
CA SER A 181 -9.73 26.64 -2.65
C SER A 181 -10.41 26.64 -4.01
N GLU A 182 -11.25 27.67 -4.26
CA GLU A 182 -11.88 27.88 -5.57
C GLU A 182 -10.85 27.97 -6.70
N ASP A 183 -9.78 28.75 -6.54
CA ASP A 183 -8.68 28.83 -7.53
C ASP A 183 -8.06 27.47 -7.86
N ARG A 184 -8.02 26.58 -6.86
CA ARG A 184 -7.50 25.23 -7.06
C ARG A 184 -8.51 24.35 -7.79
N TYR A 185 -9.78 24.47 -7.44
CA TYR A 185 -10.86 23.79 -8.14
C TYR A 185 -10.87 24.18 -9.62
N GLU A 186 -10.81 25.49 -9.92
CA GLU A 186 -10.78 26.00 -11.30
C GLU A 186 -9.58 25.46 -12.09
N ARG A 187 -8.39 25.39 -11.48
CA ARG A 187 -7.22 24.74 -12.10
C ARG A 187 -7.44 23.28 -12.41
N ILE A 188 -8.02 22.53 -11.47
CA ILE A 188 -8.35 21.11 -11.68
C ILE A 188 -9.39 20.99 -12.80
N ALA A 189 -10.42 21.83 -12.81
CA ALA A 189 -11.47 21.84 -13.82
C ALA A 189 -10.95 22.26 -15.20
N SER A 190 -10.01 23.21 -15.27
CA SER A 190 -9.40 23.65 -16.55
C SER A 190 -8.55 22.55 -17.19
N LEU A 191 -7.91 21.71 -16.41
CA LEU A 191 -7.19 20.52 -16.89
C LEU A 191 -8.13 19.49 -17.53
N LYS A 192 -9.44 19.52 -17.18
CA LYS A 192 -10.48 18.66 -17.80
C LYS A 192 -10.67 18.94 -19.31
N LYS A 193 -10.50 20.18 -19.76
CA LYS A 193 -10.70 20.57 -21.16
C LYS A 193 -9.78 19.85 -22.14
N ASN A 194 -8.63 19.39 -21.67
CA ASN A 194 -7.62 18.70 -22.51
C ASN A 194 -7.56 17.17 -22.30
N SER A 195 -8.28 16.62 -21.29
CA SER A 195 -8.34 15.17 -21.06
C SER A 195 -9.56 14.81 -20.20
N ILE A 196 -10.70 14.73 -20.85
CA ILE A 196 -12.06 14.51 -20.27
C ILE A 196 -12.17 13.31 -19.29
N SER A 197 -11.18 12.44 -19.20
CA SER A 197 -11.34 11.19 -18.47
C SER A 197 -10.58 11.10 -17.14
N ARG A 198 -9.68 12.02 -16.81
CA ARG A 198 -8.75 11.79 -15.69
C ARG A 198 -9.25 12.30 -14.34
N TYR A 199 -9.92 13.45 -14.29
CA TYR A 199 -10.28 14.11 -13.03
C TYR A 199 -11.62 13.69 -12.43
N ASP A 200 -12.64 13.36 -13.24
CA ASP A 200 -13.90 12.82 -12.71
C ASP A 200 -13.69 11.46 -12.02
N LYS A 201 -12.57 10.80 -12.34
CA LYS A 201 -12.15 9.55 -11.68
C LYS A 201 -11.56 9.78 -10.27
N PHE A 202 -11.30 11.01 -9.87
CA PHE A 202 -10.68 11.32 -8.58
C PHE A 202 -11.64 11.98 -7.59
N ILE A 203 -12.82 12.39 -8.04
CA ILE A 203 -13.86 12.90 -7.14
C ILE A 203 -14.68 11.72 -6.64
N ILE A 204 -14.83 11.63 -5.33
CA ILE A 204 -15.50 10.53 -4.64
C ILE A 204 -16.76 11.08 -3.99
N SER A 205 -17.91 10.48 -4.28
CA SER A 205 -19.13 10.68 -3.50
C SER A 205 -19.02 9.94 -2.16
N PRO A 206 -19.63 10.47 -1.08
CA PRO A 206 -19.73 9.74 0.19
C PRO A 206 -20.36 8.32 0.04
N ASP A 207 -21.23 8.12 -0.94
CA ASP A 207 -21.91 6.86 -1.20
C ASP A 207 -21.11 5.89 -2.08
N ASP A 208 -19.93 6.30 -2.56
CA ASP A 208 -19.06 5.51 -3.42
C ASP A 208 -17.88 4.88 -2.68
N TYR A 209 -17.14 4.04 -3.41
CA TYR A 209 -15.83 3.55 -2.99
C TYR A 209 -14.73 4.54 -3.33
N ALA A 210 -13.78 4.72 -2.42
CA ALA A 210 -12.56 5.46 -2.72
C ALA A 210 -11.73 4.79 -3.83
N HIS A 211 -11.01 5.61 -4.56
CA HIS A 211 -9.95 5.13 -5.45
C HIS A 211 -8.72 4.65 -4.64
N ALA A 212 -7.84 3.91 -5.30
CA ALA A 212 -6.60 3.48 -4.65
C ALA A 212 -5.78 4.69 -4.17
N LEU A 213 -5.43 4.68 -2.90
CA LEU A 213 -4.53 5.69 -2.34
C LEU A 213 -3.17 5.63 -3.04
N LEU A 214 -2.66 6.79 -3.46
CA LEU A 214 -1.36 6.93 -4.10
C LEU A 214 -0.33 7.50 -3.12
N ALA A 215 0.88 6.99 -3.15
CA ALA A 215 1.96 7.44 -2.27
C ALA A 215 2.48 8.84 -2.64
N VAL A 216 2.43 9.21 -3.91
CA VAL A 216 3.00 10.47 -4.43
C VAL A 216 1.96 11.54 -4.73
N ASP A 217 0.71 11.15 -4.91
CA ASP A 217 -0.40 12.08 -5.23
C ASP A 217 -1.57 11.86 -4.27
N TYR A 218 -1.44 12.43 -3.07
CA TYR A 218 -2.48 12.38 -2.05
C TYR A 218 -3.69 13.26 -2.38
N GLU A 219 -3.59 14.08 -3.42
CA GLU A 219 -4.69 14.93 -3.92
C GLU A 219 -5.52 14.23 -5.01
N ALA A 220 -5.12 13.02 -5.40
CA ALA A 220 -5.86 12.21 -6.38
C ALA A 220 -7.21 11.67 -5.86
N ASN A 221 -7.49 11.82 -4.57
CA ASN A 221 -8.77 11.48 -3.96
C ASN A 221 -9.40 12.74 -3.36
N LEU A 222 -10.32 13.36 -4.07
CA LEU A 222 -11.12 14.50 -3.60
C LEU A 222 -12.50 13.99 -3.23
N LEU A 223 -12.90 14.25 -2.00
CA LEU A 223 -14.19 13.83 -1.45
C LEU A 223 -15.16 15.02 -1.47
N VAL A 224 -16.39 14.78 -1.90
CA VAL A 224 -17.51 15.72 -1.70
C VAL A 224 -17.91 15.64 -0.23
N ASP A 225 -17.91 16.76 0.47
CA ASP A 225 -18.27 16.85 1.88
C ASP A 225 -19.17 18.05 2.13
N ASP A 226 -20.47 17.80 2.22
CA ASP A 226 -21.50 18.82 2.43
C ASP A 226 -21.44 19.47 3.82
N SER A 227 -20.63 18.93 4.74
CA SER A 227 -20.36 19.57 6.04
C SER A 227 -19.35 20.73 5.96
N ALA A 228 -18.94 21.10 4.74
CA ALA A 228 -17.99 22.19 4.53
C ALA A 228 -18.41 23.47 5.26
N PRO A 229 -17.50 24.10 6.04
CA PRO A 229 -17.79 25.36 6.68
C PRO A 229 -18.07 26.44 5.61
N THR A 230 -19.11 27.23 5.80
CA THR A 230 -19.42 28.35 4.92
C THR A 230 -18.52 29.55 5.25
N GLY A 231 -17.98 30.20 4.21
CA GLY A 231 -17.24 31.46 4.38
C GLY A 231 -15.76 31.38 4.01
N THR A 232 -15.04 32.42 4.37
CA THR A 232 -13.62 32.61 4.11
C THR A 232 -12.81 32.18 5.33
N PHE A 233 -11.79 31.35 5.18
CA PHE A 233 -10.94 31.01 6.30
C PHE A 233 -9.44 31.20 5.97
N TYR A 234 -8.65 31.29 7.02
CA TYR A 234 -7.23 31.55 6.94
C TYR A 234 -6.44 30.27 6.66
N ASN A 235 -5.76 30.21 5.55
CA ASN A 235 -4.78 29.14 5.30
C ASN A 235 -3.43 29.49 5.96
N LYS A 236 -3.15 28.96 7.15
CA LYS A 236 -1.89 29.16 7.87
C LYS A 236 -0.66 28.65 7.13
N GLN A 237 -0.80 27.81 6.10
CA GLN A 237 0.32 27.18 5.39
C GLN A 237 0.72 27.93 4.10
N ALA A 238 -0.03 28.92 3.66
CA ALA A 238 0.35 29.74 2.50
C ALA A 238 1.51 30.69 2.83
N LYS A 239 2.68 30.14 3.19
CA LYS A 239 3.95 30.87 3.28
C LYS A 239 4.57 31.08 1.91
N THR A 240 3.91 31.70 0.98
CA THR A 240 4.58 32.22 -0.20
C THR A 240 4.81 33.72 -0.03
N LYS A 241 6.06 34.07 0.18
CA LYS A 241 6.58 35.44 0.13
C LYS A 241 6.53 36.01 -1.29
N LYS A 242 5.36 36.16 -1.87
CA LYS A 242 5.14 37.00 -3.05
C LYS A 242 3.92 37.85 -2.83
N ALA A 243 4.22 39.10 -2.62
CA ALA A 243 3.36 40.28 -2.70
C ALA A 243 1.83 40.09 -2.76
N GLY A 244 1.15 40.51 -1.71
CA GLY A 244 -0.19 41.09 -1.83
C GLY A 244 -1.40 40.17 -1.70
N TYR A 245 -1.28 38.86 -1.67
CA TYR A 245 -2.42 37.97 -1.45
C TYR A 245 -2.68 37.81 0.05
N LYS A 246 -3.79 38.39 0.53
CA LYS A 246 -4.33 38.08 1.85
C LYS A 246 -4.58 36.58 1.93
N ASN A 247 -4.17 35.92 3.02
CA ASN A 247 -4.23 34.47 3.27
C ASN A 247 -5.67 33.91 3.43
N ALA A 248 -6.66 34.52 2.78
CA ALA A 248 -8.05 34.12 2.84
C ALA A 248 -8.39 33.34 1.56
N ALA A 249 -8.63 32.03 1.71
CA ALA A 249 -9.14 31.20 0.62
C ALA A 249 -10.65 31.01 0.80
N ILE A 250 -11.41 31.21 -0.28
CA ILE A 250 -12.83 30.86 -0.33
C ILE A 250 -12.88 29.33 -0.55
N ILE A 251 -13.68 28.62 0.26
CA ILE A 251 -13.96 27.21 0.01
C ILE A 251 -14.68 27.09 -1.33
N ASN A 252 -14.26 26.12 -2.12
CA ASN A 252 -14.91 25.87 -3.40
C ASN A 252 -16.40 25.52 -3.18
N GLN A 253 -17.26 26.05 -4.04
CA GLN A 253 -18.72 25.86 -3.98
C GLN A 253 -19.15 24.38 -4.18
N HIS A 254 -18.23 23.50 -4.56
CA HIS A 254 -18.48 22.06 -4.74
C HIS A 254 -18.13 21.25 -3.49
N HIS A 255 -17.79 21.90 -2.39
CA HIS A 255 -17.46 21.27 -1.10
C HIS A 255 -16.42 20.15 -1.20
N LEU A 256 -15.46 20.31 -2.12
CA LEU A 256 -14.42 19.31 -2.33
C LEU A 256 -13.28 19.48 -1.32
N ARG A 257 -12.88 18.38 -0.74
CA ARG A 257 -11.74 18.31 0.16
C ARG A 257 -10.84 17.08 -0.11
N ARG A 258 -9.64 17.15 0.39
CA ARG A 258 -8.74 15.98 0.46
C ARG A 258 -9.21 15.05 1.57
N LEU A 259 -8.92 13.77 1.42
CA LEU A 259 -9.03 12.83 2.54
C LEU A 259 -8.04 13.20 3.65
N THR A 260 -8.42 12.99 4.89
CA THR A 260 -7.47 13.11 6.01
C THR A 260 -6.57 11.87 6.09
N PRO A 261 -5.40 11.95 6.73
CA PRO A 261 -4.59 10.75 7.01
C PRO A 261 -5.35 9.69 7.81
N HIS A 262 -6.30 10.10 8.64
CA HIS A 262 -7.11 9.19 9.44
C HIS A 262 -8.11 8.42 8.58
N GLU A 263 -8.78 9.10 7.65
CA GLU A 263 -9.64 8.45 6.65
C GLU A 263 -8.83 7.51 5.75
N CYS A 264 -7.65 7.92 5.32
CA CYS A 264 -6.74 7.04 4.56
C CYS A 264 -6.32 5.80 5.37
N LYS A 265 -6.11 5.93 6.68
CA LYS A 265 -5.84 4.84 7.60
C LYS A 265 -7.02 3.86 7.67
N ARG A 266 -8.25 4.36 7.80
CA ARG A 266 -9.49 3.56 7.78
C ARG A 266 -9.69 2.85 6.44
N LEU A 267 -9.44 3.51 5.31
CA LEU A 267 -9.49 2.94 3.96
C LEU A 267 -8.51 1.78 3.75
N GLN A 268 -7.40 1.75 4.47
CA GLN A 268 -6.48 0.61 4.48
C GLN A 268 -6.85 -0.45 5.53
N GLY A 269 -7.92 -0.22 6.31
CA GLY A 269 -8.39 -1.14 7.35
C GLY A 269 -7.48 -1.25 8.56
N PHE A 270 -6.64 -0.24 8.81
CA PHE A 270 -5.90 -0.15 10.07
C PHE A 270 -6.85 0.14 11.23
N PRO A 271 -6.60 -0.44 12.43
CA PRO A 271 -7.42 -0.15 13.60
C PRO A 271 -7.25 1.29 14.08
N GLU A 272 -8.27 1.84 14.76
CA GLU A 272 -8.25 3.21 15.27
C GLU A 272 -7.02 3.51 16.14
N LYS A 273 -6.62 2.57 16.98
CA LYS A 273 -5.44 2.68 17.85
C LYS A 273 -4.09 2.70 17.13
N PHE A 274 -4.06 2.44 15.81
CA PHE A 274 -2.81 2.46 15.06
C PHE A 274 -2.25 3.87 14.96
N LYS A 275 -1.05 4.06 15.48
CA LYS A 275 -0.38 5.36 15.60
C LYS A 275 0.35 5.71 14.31
N MET A 276 0.24 6.98 13.90
CA MET A 276 0.96 7.57 12.75
C MET A 276 1.74 8.80 13.22
N PRO A 277 2.80 8.67 14.03
CA PRO A 277 3.54 9.80 14.62
C PRO A 277 4.46 10.48 13.61
N VAL A 278 3.93 10.84 12.46
CA VAL A 278 4.63 11.46 11.33
C VAL A 278 3.79 12.61 10.78
N SER A 279 4.38 13.48 9.94
CA SER A 279 3.61 14.54 9.29
C SER A 279 2.55 13.98 8.33
N ASN A 280 1.49 14.75 8.06
CA ASN A 280 0.44 14.35 7.13
C ASN A 280 0.99 13.90 5.77
N LYS A 281 1.98 14.62 5.23
CA LYS A 281 2.64 14.26 3.97
C LYS A 281 3.26 12.86 4.03
N GLN A 282 3.94 12.55 5.13
CA GLN A 282 4.54 11.23 5.31
C GLN A 282 3.49 10.15 5.58
N ALA A 283 2.42 10.48 6.31
CA ALA A 283 1.31 9.57 6.52
C ALA A 283 0.65 9.17 5.19
N TYR A 284 0.37 10.12 4.29
CA TYR A 284 -0.14 9.81 2.95
C TYR A 284 0.79 8.91 2.16
N PHE A 285 2.10 9.23 2.17
CA PHE A 285 3.10 8.41 1.49
C PHE A 285 3.09 6.96 1.99
N LEU A 286 3.12 6.77 3.30
CA LEU A 286 3.14 5.44 3.92
C LEU A 286 1.83 4.67 3.68
N LEU A 287 0.68 5.34 3.84
CA LEU A 287 -0.64 4.73 3.62
C LEU A 287 -0.89 4.41 2.14
N GLY A 288 -0.36 5.21 1.22
CA GLY A 288 -0.41 4.94 -0.21
C GLY A 288 0.40 3.69 -0.61
N ASN A 289 1.52 3.43 0.08
CA ASN A 289 2.34 2.23 -0.10
C ASN A 289 1.81 1.01 0.69
N ALA A 290 0.97 1.23 1.71
CA ALA A 290 0.45 0.15 2.53
C ALA A 290 -0.48 -0.80 1.75
N VAL A 291 -0.67 -1.98 2.29
CA VAL A 291 -1.60 -3.01 1.80
C VAL A 291 -2.81 -3.08 2.73
N PRO A 292 -4.05 -3.21 2.21
CA PRO A 292 -5.25 -3.32 3.05
C PRO A 292 -5.16 -4.48 4.05
N VAL A 293 -5.20 -4.14 5.34
CA VAL A 293 -5.01 -5.08 6.46
C VAL A 293 -5.99 -6.27 6.40
N PRO A 294 -7.31 -6.08 6.12
CA PRO A 294 -8.24 -7.20 6.08
C PRO A 294 -7.95 -8.19 4.94
N MET A 295 -7.49 -7.70 3.79
CA MET A 295 -7.15 -8.53 2.64
C MET A 295 -5.94 -9.43 2.94
N VAL A 296 -4.88 -8.85 3.52
CA VAL A 296 -3.69 -9.60 3.96
C VAL A 296 -4.07 -10.63 5.02
N ALA A 297 -4.90 -10.25 6.00
CA ALA A 297 -5.36 -11.16 7.04
C ALA A 297 -6.17 -12.34 6.48
N ALA A 298 -6.99 -12.12 5.44
CA ALA A 298 -7.76 -13.17 4.79
C ALA A 298 -6.83 -14.18 4.09
N ILE A 299 -5.84 -13.70 3.34
CA ILE A 299 -4.84 -14.55 2.68
C ILE A 299 -4.04 -15.35 3.72
N PHE A 300 -3.60 -14.68 4.79
CA PHE A 300 -2.79 -15.34 5.81
C PHE A 300 -3.55 -16.43 6.57
N ARG A 301 -4.86 -16.28 6.76
CA ARG A 301 -5.70 -17.39 7.29
C ARG A 301 -5.63 -18.63 6.40
N GLN A 302 -5.60 -18.49 5.08
CA GLN A 302 -5.43 -19.62 4.16
C GLN A 302 -4.00 -20.21 4.23
N ILE A 303 -2.97 -19.35 4.34
CA ILE A 303 -1.59 -19.81 4.56
C ILE A 303 -1.49 -20.66 5.83
N LYS A 304 -2.15 -20.26 6.93
CA LYS A 304 -2.17 -21.05 8.18
C LYS A 304 -2.78 -22.44 8.01
N LEU A 305 -3.74 -22.62 7.12
CA LEU A 305 -4.31 -23.96 6.87
C LEU A 305 -3.27 -24.88 6.21
N VAL A 306 -2.41 -24.30 5.38
CA VAL A 306 -1.31 -25.05 4.71
C VAL A 306 -0.19 -25.40 5.69
N LEU A 307 0.05 -24.57 6.71
CA LEU A 307 1.10 -24.77 7.72
C LEU A 307 0.75 -25.75 8.84
N ARG A 308 -0.53 -26.11 8.96
CA ARG A 308 -1.04 -27.11 9.94
C ARG A 308 -0.97 -28.52 9.38
#